data_bb46ad65b52f151311db3a7e73dff8a9
#
_entry.id   bb46ad65b52f151311db3a7e73dff8a9
#
_cell.length_a   1.000
_cell.length_b   1.000
_cell.length_c   1.000
_cell.angle_alpha   90.00
_cell.angle_beta   90.00
_cell.angle_gamma   90.00
#
_symmetry.space_group_name_H-M   'P 1'
#
loop_
_entity.id
_entity.type
_entity.pdbx_description
1 polymer ?
#
loop_
_entity_poly.entity_id
_entity_poly.type
_entity_poly.pdbx_seq_one_letter_code
_entity_poly.pdbx_strand_id
1 'polypeptide(L)'
;MSQETRDIILRLSRKFLWLILILVGLNILYRICWYGRDLKENCSLIQLSRKPVQEHADIIYLAESSNHSYDVHDTDTSHISQMLGRHFPNHRISSLTKDACHAGIYYDVLRNIPKKNDIQTVIVTVNLRSFSSEWIYSDLEVPLQKEQVFMKKAPALFKRLLIAFKAYNHWTENEREEIVRDGIKRQKLDFPYYFPYKNAAAWDKAIGSQDHLYNGQQVSMDTIVLTCHYIKSFAYQMSEDNPRVKDFDKIVKLCKRRGWRLVLHILPDNIDQIQALAGPDLVFLMKQNANYIVKRYGPQGVTVVNNQNIVRDRSFRDRDFPTEHYNQVGRQAIADAIAEQLEDLDKAPSEKNNLRNN
;
A
#
# COMPACT_ATOMS: atom_id res chain seq x y z
N MET A 1 -47.75 26.15 14.90
CA MET A 1 -47.81 24.96 14.05
C MET A 1 -49.23 24.50 14.04
N SER A 2 -49.85 24.44 12.87
CA SER A 2 -51.26 24.02 12.77
C SER A 2 -51.46 22.57 13.19
N GLN A 3 -52.67 22.20 13.63
CA GLN A 3 -53.00 20.82 14.02
C GLN A 3 -52.77 19.86 12.86
N GLU A 4 -53.11 20.26 11.65
CA GLU A 4 -52.87 19.52 10.41
C GLU A 4 -51.40 19.22 10.17
N THR A 5 -50.52 20.21 10.37
CA THR A 5 -49.06 20.02 10.27
C THR A 5 -48.53 18.99 11.26
N ARG A 6 -49.06 18.99 12.49
CA ARG A 6 -48.72 18.03 13.54
C ARG A 6 -49.12 16.61 13.17
N ASP A 7 -50.33 16.42 12.62
CA ASP A 7 -50.82 15.11 12.21
C ASP A 7 -50.04 14.54 11.02
N ILE A 8 -49.66 15.37 10.06
CA ILE A 8 -48.77 14.99 8.94
C ILE A 8 -47.42 14.52 9.48
N ILE A 9 -46.81 15.30 10.37
CA ILE A 9 -45.52 14.93 10.97
C ILE A 9 -45.61 13.60 11.73
N LEU A 10 -46.67 13.37 12.51
CA LEU A 10 -46.85 12.12 13.24
C LEU A 10 -47.02 10.91 12.30
N ARG A 11 -47.78 11.06 11.20
CA ARG A 11 -47.94 10.00 10.19
C ARG A 11 -46.63 9.69 9.49
N LEU A 12 -45.85 10.72 9.10
CA LEU A 12 -44.52 10.54 8.48
C LEU A 12 -43.56 9.89 9.45
N SER A 13 -43.52 10.31 10.71
CA SER A 13 -42.66 9.74 11.74
C SER A 13 -42.95 8.25 11.98
N ARG A 14 -44.25 7.85 12.00
CA ARG A 14 -44.61 6.43 12.10
C ARG A 14 -44.16 5.62 10.90
N LYS A 15 -44.35 6.13 9.67
CA LYS A 15 -43.89 5.45 8.46
C LYS A 15 -42.36 5.32 8.44
N PHE A 16 -41.65 6.36 8.87
CA PHE A 16 -40.21 6.35 8.98
C PHE A 16 -39.70 5.35 10.03
N LEU A 17 -40.37 5.27 11.17
CA LEU A 17 -40.09 4.26 12.21
C LEU A 17 -40.24 2.83 11.67
N TRP A 18 -41.37 2.55 10.97
CA TRP A 18 -41.56 1.24 10.34
C TRP A 18 -40.49 0.92 9.30
N LEU A 19 -40.10 1.89 8.48
CA LEU A 19 -38.99 1.70 7.53
C LEU A 19 -37.69 1.33 8.24
N ILE A 20 -37.34 2.04 9.32
CA ILE A 20 -36.14 1.72 10.12
C ILE A 20 -36.24 0.30 10.68
N LEU A 21 -37.38 -0.10 11.26
CA LEU A 21 -37.55 -1.44 11.82
C LEU A 21 -37.39 -2.54 10.74
N ILE A 22 -37.95 -2.32 9.55
CA ILE A 22 -37.83 -3.24 8.42
C ILE A 22 -36.35 -3.34 8.00
N LEU A 23 -35.64 -2.21 7.85
CA LEU A 23 -34.21 -2.20 7.48
C LEU A 23 -33.33 -2.89 8.52
N VAL A 24 -33.61 -2.69 9.80
CA VAL A 24 -32.93 -3.39 10.91
C VAL A 24 -33.20 -4.90 10.84
N GLY A 25 -34.45 -5.30 10.65
CA GLY A 25 -34.80 -6.72 10.50
C GLY A 25 -34.12 -7.37 9.30
N LEU A 26 -34.14 -6.71 8.14
CA LEU A 26 -33.45 -7.19 6.93
C LEU A 26 -31.94 -7.26 7.12
N ASN A 27 -31.33 -6.28 7.83
CA ASN A 27 -29.91 -6.32 8.12
C ASN A 27 -29.54 -7.49 9.04
N ILE A 28 -30.36 -7.79 10.06
CA ILE A 28 -30.17 -8.93 10.95
C ILE A 28 -30.26 -10.24 10.15
N LEU A 29 -31.32 -10.39 9.36
CA LEU A 29 -31.52 -11.58 8.52
C LEU A 29 -30.35 -11.79 7.56
N TYR A 30 -29.95 -10.76 6.83
CA TYR A 30 -28.80 -10.81 5.92
C TYR A 30 -27.52 -11.19 6.65
N ARG A 31 -27.27 -10.60 7.83
CA ARG A 31 -26.07 -10.86 8.63
C ARG A 31 -25.99 -12.32 9.08
N ILE A 32 -27.13 -12.94 9.42
CA ILE A 32 -27.18 -14.34 9.88
C ILE A 32 -27.06 -15.30 8.69
N CYS A 33 -27.79 -15.06 7.61
CA CYS A 33 -27.94 -16.05 6.54
C CYS A 33 -26.87 -15.97 5.45
N TRP A 34 -26.36 -14.78 5.12
CA TRP A 34 -25.57 -14.58 3.89
C TRP A 34 -24.23 -13.86 4.10
N TYR A 35 -24.15 -12.96 5.07
CA TYR A 35 -22.97 -12.07 5.21
C TYR A 35 -21.64 -12.83 5.41
N GLY A 36 -21.67 -13.97 6.13
CA GLY A 36 -20.48 -14.80 6.32
C GLY A 36 -19.93 -15.37 5.01
N ARG A 37 -20.84 -15.79 4.10
CA ARG A 37 -20.49 -16.27 2.76
C ARG A 37 -19.95 -15.14 1.90
N ASP A 38 -20.64 -13.99 1.88
CA ASP A 38 -20.20 -12.82 1.12
C ASP A 38 -18.81 -12.34 1.54
N LEU A 39 -18.50 -12.35 2.84
CA LEU A 39 -17.15 -12.03 3.34
C LEU A 39 -16.10 -13.02 2.82
N LYS A 40 -16.42 -14.32 2.84
CA LYS A 40 -15.49 -15.36 2.39
C LYS A 40 -15.21 -15.27 0.90
N GLU A 41 -16.22 -14.99 0.10
CA GLU A 41 -16.12 -14.96 -1.37
C GLU A 41 -15.61 -13.64 -1.93
N ASN A 42 -15.86 -12.51 -1.24
CA ASN A 42 -15.62 -11.17 -1.78
C ASN A 42 -14.63 -10.31 -0.97
N CYS A 43 -14.03 -10.82 0.10
CA CYS A 43 -13.12 -10.03 0.92
C CYS A 43 -11.97 -10.84 1.50
N SER A 44 -10.89 -10.99 0.75
CA SER A 44 -9.66 -11.63 1.22
C SER A 44 -8.99 -10.84 2.34
N LEU A 45 -9.14 -9.51 2.37
CA LEU A 45 -8.54 -8.63 3.38
C LEU A 45 -9.02 -8.95 4.80
N ILE A 46 -10.28 -9.37 4.97
CA ILE A 46 -10.79 -9.79 6.28
C ILE A 46 -10.11 -11.08 6.76
N GLN A 47 -9.78 -11.99 5.84
CA GLN A 47 -9.06 -13.21 6.15
C GLN A 47 -7.61 -12.87 6.54
N LEU A 48 -6.94 -11.99 5.77
CA LEU A 48 -5.61 -11.48 6.11
C LEU A 48 -5.58 -10.85 7.50
N SER A 49 -6.60 -10.08 7.90
CA SER A 49 -6.64 -9.46 9.24
C SER A 49 -6.79 -10.47 10.39
N ARG A 50 -7.27 -11.69 10.12
CA ARG A 50 -7.43 -12.76 11.12
C ARG A 50 -6.25 -13.71 11.18
N LYS A 51 -5.50 -13.81 10.08
CA LYS A 51 -4.38 -14.74 9.91
C LYS A 51 -3.35 -14.64 11.03
N PRO A 52 -2.84 -13.45 11.45
CA PRO A 52 -1.83 -13.37 12.50
C PRO A 52 -2.27 -13.97 13.84
N VAL A 53 -3.55 -13.83 14.17
CA VAL A 53 -4.11 -14.38 15.42
C VAL A 53 -4.23 -15.91 15.33
N GLN A 54 -4.61 -16.43 14.17
CA GLN A 54 -4.70 -17.88 13.93
C GLN A 54 -3.32 -18.55 13.95
N GLU A 55 -2.30 -17.84 13.47
CA GLU A 55 -0.91 -18.31 13.44
C GLU A 55 -0.15 -18.02 14.74
N HIS A 56 -0.77 -17.35 15.72
CA HIS A 56 -0.10 -16.88 16.94
C HIS A 56 1.18 -16.10 16.62
N ALA A 57 1.11 -15.23 15.61
CA ALA A 57 2.25 -14.46 15.14
C ALA A 57 2.57 -13.32 16.09
N ASP A 58 3.85 -13.11 16.37
CA ASP A 58 4.38 -11.96 17.09
C ASP A 58 4.98 -10.91 16.16
N ILE A 59 5.31 -11.30 14.92
CA ILE A 59 5.72 -10.40 13.84
C ILE A 59 4.75 -10.52 12.67
N ILE A 60 4.33 -9.40 12.11
CA ILE A 60 3.57 -9.39 10.86
C ILE A 60 4.33 -8.61 9.78
N TYR A 61 4.29 -9.15 8.57
CA TYR A 61 4.90 -8.57 7.38
C TYR A 61 3.80 -8.23 6.36
N LEU A 62 3.51 -6.93 6.17
CA LEU A 62 2.54 -6.45 5.19
C LEU A 62 3.25 -6.06 3.90
N ALA A 63 2.84 -6.68 2.80
CA ALA A 63 3.45 -6.47 1.50
C ALA A 63 2.46 -6.64 0.35
N GLU A 64 2.89 -6.25 -0.82
CA GLU A 64 2.26 -6.52 -2.12
C GLU A 64 3.01 -7.64 -2.87
N SER A 65 2.89 -7.71 -4.21
CA SER A 65 3.49 -8.78 -5.03
C SER A 65 5.00 -8.92 -4.88
N SER A 66 5.73 -7.87 -4.48
CA SER A 66 7.18 -7.91 -4.24
C SER A 66 7.62 -9.01 -3.28
N ASN A 67 6.76 -9.34 -2.29
CA ASN A 67 7.09 -10.36 -1.29
C ASN A 67 7.17 -11.77 -1.87
N HIS A 68 6.30 -12.12 -2.84
CA HIS A 68 6.15 -13.49 -3.32
C HIS A 68 6.55 -13.70 -4.79
N SER A 69 6.88 -12.64 -5.52
CA SER A 69 7.37 -12.77 -6.89
C SER A 69 8.74 -13.44 -6.90
N TYR A 70 8.93 -14.40 -7.83
CA TYR A 70 10.19 -15.10 -8.02
C TYR A 70 10.46 -15.32 -9.52
N ASP A 71 11.73 -15.50 -9.88
CA ASP A 71 12.13 -15.84 -11.25
C ASP A 71 11.98 -17.34 -11.50
N VAL A 72 11.73 -17.72 -12.75
CA VAL A 72 11.60 -19.15 -13.13
C VAL A 72 12.89 -19.94 -12.96
N HIS A 73 14.04 -19.27 -12.91
CA HIS A 73 15.35 -19.85 -12.68
C HIS A 73 15.78 -19.86 -11.21
N ASP A 74 14.96 -19.31 -10.31
CA ASP A 74 15.25 -19.33 -8.88
C ASP A 74 15.23 -20.75 -8.32
N THR A 75 16.28 -21.12 -7.59
CA THR A 75 16.32 -22.38 -6.84
C THR A 75 15.62 -22.27 -5.50
N ASP A 76 15.57 -21.07 -4.92
CA ASP A 76 14.78 -20.76 -3.73
C ASP A 76 13.64 -19.81 -4.08
N THR A 77 12.42 -20.33 -4.09
CA THR A 77 11.18 -19.57 -4.37
C THR A 77 10.53 -19.03 -3.10
N SER A 78 11.23 -19.07 -1.96
CA SER A 78 10.71 -18.53 -0.69
C SER A 78 10.41 -17.04 -0.81
N HIS A 79 9.35 -16.62 -0.15
CA HIS A 79 8.97 -15.21 -0.02
C HIS A 79 10.01 -14.43 0.81
N ILE A 80 10.10 -13.11 0.62
CA ILE A 80 10.96 -12.25 1.46
C ILE A 80 10.66 -12.47 2.94
N SER A 81 9.37 -12.51 3.31
CA SER A 81 8.93 -12.78 4.69
C SER A 81 9.36 -14.15 5.24
N GLN A 82 9.47 -15.16 4.38
CA GLN A 82 9.97 -16.48 4.79
C GLN A 82 11.50 -16.50 4.94
N MET A 83 12.21 -15.83 4.02
CA MET A 83 13.66 -15.62 4.13
C MET A 83 14.00 -14.84 5.42
N LEU A 84 13.24 -13.78 5.71
CA LEU A 84 13.36 -13.02 6.96
C LEU A 84 13.12 -13.92 8.19
N GLY A 85 12.16 -14.84 8.14
CA GLY A 85 11.89 -15.79 9.22
C GLY A 85 13.04 -16.72 9.56
N ARG A 86 13.96 -16.99 8.62
CA ARG A 86 15.16 -17.79 8.86
C ARG A 86 16.15 -17.10 9.80
N HIS A 87 16.15 -15.76 9.83
CA HIS A 87 16.97 -14.97 10.77
C HIS A 87 16.39 -14.95 12.18
N PHE A 88 15.09 -15.21 12.34
CA PHE A 88 14.37 -15.13 13.63
C PHE A 88 13.63 -16.44 13.93
N PRO A 89 14.35 -17.56 14.19
CA PRO A 89 13.74 -18.89 14.37
C PRO A 89 12.84 -18.98 15.62
N ASN A 90 13.01 -18.09 16.59
CA ASN A 90 12.21 -18.03 17.81
C ASN A 90 10.92 -17.19 17.64
N HIS A 91 10.75 -16.53 16.50
CA HIS A 91 9.62 -15.67 16.20
C HIS A 91 8.71 -16.28 15.14
N ARG A 92 7.42 -15.96 15.22
CA ARG A 92 6.42 -16.38 14.22
C ARG A 92 6.06 -15.21 13.34
N ILE A 93 6.53 -15.22 12.11
CA ILE A 93 6.25 -14.17 11.12
C ILE A 93 5.02 -14.55 10.30
N SER A 94 3.94 -13.79 10.43
CA SER A 94 2.76 -13.89 9.55
C SER A 94 2.87 -12.95 8.37
N SER A 95 2.86 -13.50 7.16
CA SER A 95 2.85 -12.72 5.92
C SER A 95 1.42 -12.33 5.54
N LEU A 96 1.17 -11.03 5.41
CA LEU A 96 -0.09 -10.44 4.98
C LEU A 96 0.12 -9.80 3.61
N THR A 97 0.19 -10.66 2.60
CA THR A 97 0.52 -10.27 1.21
C THR A 97 -0.73 -10.28 0.34
N LYS A 98 -0.89 -9.22 -0.43
CA LYS A 98 -1.89 -9.11 -1.49
C LYS A 98 -1.40 -8.13 -2.56
N ASP A 99 -1.53 -8.54 -3.82
CA ASP A 99 -1.07 -7.76 -4.96
C ASP A 99 -1.70 -6.36 -5.00
N ALA A 100 -0.94 -5.40 -5.50
CA ALA A 100 -1.29 -4.00 -5.61
C ALA A 100 -1.65 -3.31 -4.28
N CYS A 101 -1.40 -3.95 -3.12
CA CYS A 101 -1.66 -3.35 -1.82
C CYS A 101 -0.82 -2.09 -1.59
N HIS A 102 -1.37 -1.20 -0.80
CA HIS A 102 -0.77 0.08 -0.45
C HIS A 102 -1.15 0.47 1.00
N ALA A 103 -0.60 1.59 1.49
CA ALA A 103 -0.76 2.03 2.87
C ALA A 103 -2.22 2.09 3.36
N GLY A 104 -3.17 2.51 2.51
CA GLY A 104 -4.59 2.55 2.87
C GLY A 104 -5.17 1.17 3.14
N ILE A 105 -4.78 0.17 2.36
CA ILE A 105 -5.18 -1.23 2.54
C ILE A 105 -4.51 -1.81 3.78
N TYR A 106 -3.21 -1.56 3.96
CA TYR A 106 -2.47 -2.00 5.15
C TYR A 106 -3.10 -1.45 6.44
N TYR A 107 -3.47 -0.16 6.44
CA TYR A 107 -4.20 0.43 7.57
C TYR A 107 -5.52 -0.29 7.85
N ASP A 108 -6.31 -0.60 6.81
CA ASP A 108 -7.58 -1.30 6.95
C ASP A 108 -7.40 -2.72 7.49
N VAL A 109 -6.39 -3.46 7.02
CA VAL A 109 -6.04 -4.79 7.55
C VAL A 109 -5.65 -4.69 9.02
N LEU A 110 -4.68 -3.82 9.35
CA LEU A 110 -4.15 -3.64 10.71
C LEU A 110 -5.24 -3.26 11.71
N ARG A 111 -6.13 -2.31 11.38
CA ARG A 111 -7.18 -1.88 12.31
C ARG A 111 -8.23 -2.96 12.57
N ASN A 112 -8.40 -3.92 11.65
CA ASN A 112 -9.35 -5.02 11.77
C ASN A 112 -8.75 -6.28 12.44
N ILE A 113 -7.45 -6.30 12.73
CA ILE A 113 -6.84 -7.35 13.56
C ILE A 113 -7.53 -7.33 14.93
N PRO A 114 -7.97 -8.49 15.46
CA PRO A 114 -8.56 -8.59 16.79
C PRO A 114 -7.69 -7.95 17.87
N LYS A 115 -8.32 -7.39 18.91
CA LYS A 115 -7.57 -6.72 19.98
C LYS A 115 -6.70 -7.69 20.80
N LYS A 116 -7.21 -8.91 21.02
CA LYS A 116 -6.45 -9.98 21.68
C LYS A 116 -5.59 -10.66 20.63
N ASN A 117 -4.29 -10.41 20.67
CA ASN A 117 -3.27 -10.95 19.75
C ASN A 117 -1.91 -10.88 20.41
N ASP A 118 -0.94 -11.59 19.84
CA ASP A 118 0.42 -11.71 20.35
C ASP A 118 1.42 -10.80 19.62
N ILE A 119 0.93 -9.96 18.67
CA ILE A 119 1.74 -9.13 17.80
C ILE A 119 2.54 -8.11 18.60
N GLN A 120 3.85 -8.08 18.36
CA GLN A 120 4.80 -7.14 18.92
C GLN A 120 5.38 -6.22 17.85
N THR A 121 5.67 -6.76 16.66
CA THR A 121 6.31 -6.03 15.55
C THR A 121 5.47 -6.09 14.28
N VAL A 122 5.37 -4.94 13.64
CA VAL A 122 4.67 -4.74 12.36
C VAL A 122 5.67 -4.20 11.35
N ILE A 123 5.94 -4.97 10.30
CA ILE A 123 6.79 -4.57 9.16
C ILE A 123 5.86 -4.23 8.02
N VAL A 124 6.01 -3.03 7.44
CA VAL A 124 5.18 -2.55 6.33
C VAL A 124 6.07 -2.13 5.17
N THR A 125 5.81 -2.65 3.98
CA THR A 125 6.50 -2.21 2.78
C THR A 125 6.06 -0.81 2.38
N VAL A 126 7.03 -0.01 1.94
CA VAL A 126 6.84 1.32 1.36
C VAL A 126 7.27 1.25 -0.09
N ASN A 127 6.31 1.09 -0.98
CA ASN A 127 6.52 1.14 -2.42
C ASN A 127 6.41 2.59 -2.87
N LEU A 128 7.52 3.21 -3.33
CA LEU A 128 7.53 4.62 -3.73
C LEU A 128 6.61 4.88 -4.92
N ARG A 129 6.52 3.96 -5.88
CA ARG A 129 5.62 4.09 -7.02
C ARG A 129 4.16 4.28 -6.60
N SER A 130 3.75 3.69 -5.48
CA SER A 130 2.37 3.77 -4.99
C SER A 130 1.91 5.19 -4.61
N PHE A 131 2.83 6.15 -4.49
CA PHE A 131 2.53 7.55 -4.17
C PHE A 131 2.28 8.42 -5.41
N SER A 132 2.57 7.91 -6.60
CA SER A 132 2.31 8.63 -7.86
C SER A 132 0.81 8.71 -8.18
N SER A 133 0.41 9.74 -8.95
CA SER A 133 -0.96 9.87 -9.42
C SER A 133 -1.37 8.70 -10.32
N GLU A 134 -0.44 8.17 -11.13
CA GLU A 134 -0.66 7.01 -11.98
C GLU A 134 -1.12 5.80 -11.18
N TRP A 135 -0.50 5.58 -10.02
CA TRP A 135 -0.84 4.44 -9.17
C TRP A 135 -2.06 4.68 -8.29
N ILE A 136 -2.18 5.87 -7.68
CA ILE A 136 -3.30 6.22 -6.78
C ILE A 136 -4.65 6.11 -7.49
N TYR A 137 -4.71 6.42 -8.78
CA TYR A 137 -5.95 6.42 -9.57
C TYR A 137 -6.01 5.30 -10.61
N SER A 138 -5.14 4.29 -10.52
CA SER A 138 -5.15 3.14 -11.44
C SER A 138 -6.38 2.24 -11.24
N ASP A 139 -6.69 1.44 -12.26
CA ASP A 139 -7.77 0.45 -12.19
C ASP A 139 -7.49 -0.66 -11.17
N LEU A 140 -6.22 -0.88 -10.80
CA LEU A 140 -5.83 -1.81 -9.74
C LEU A 140 -6.40 -1.44 -8.37
N GLU A 141 -6.78 -0.17 -8.17
CA GLU A 141 -7.46 0.29 -6.96
C GLU A 141 -8.90 -0.23 -6.84
N VAL A 142 -9.59 -0.47 -7.95
CA VAL A 142 -11.04 -0.81 -7.95
C VAL A 142 -11.34 -2.10 -7.18
N PRO A 143 -10.62 -3.23 -7.41
CA PRO A 143 -10.81 -4.44 -6.62
C PRO A 143 -10.53 -4.23 -5.13
N LEU A 144 -9.50 -3.46 -4.80
CA LEU A 144 -9.13 -3.15 -3.41
C LEU A 144 -10.20 -2.29 -2.73
N GLN A 145 -10.71 -1.27 -3.41
CA GLN A 145 -11.81 -0.41 -2.93
C GLN A 145 -13.08 -1.23 -2.67
N LYS A 146 -13.40 -2.21 -3.52
CA LYS A 146 -14.51 -3.15 -3.31
C LYS A 146 -14.34 -3.89 -1.99
N GLU A 147 -13.17 -4.46 -1.72
CA GLU A 147 -12.90 -5.18 -0.48
C GLU A 147 -12.92 -4.25 0.74
N GLN A 148 -12.42 -3.02 0.62
CA GLN A 148 -12.47 -2.02 1.70
C GLN A 148 -13.90 -1.72 2.19
N VAL A 149 -14.92 -1.84 1.34
CA VAL A 149 -16.32 -1.69 1.78
C VAL A 149 -16.63 -2.66 2.92
N PHE A 150 -16.16 -3.92 2.82
CA PHE A 150 -16.36 -4.92 3.86
C PHE A 150 -15.57 -4.61 5.14
N MET A 151 -14.43 -3.92 5.01
CA MET A 151 -13.58 -3.55 6.15
C MET A 151 -14.13 -2.38 6.97
N LYS A 152 -15.06 -1.59 6.42
CA LYS A 152 -15.68 -0.44 7.11
C LYS A 152 -16.60 -0.88 8.24
N LYS A 153 -16.71 -0.05 9.30
CA LYS A 153 -17.71 -0.22 10.37
C LYS A 153 -19.06 0.31 9.88
N ALA A 154 -19.83 -0.54 9.25
CA ALA A 154 -21.17 -0.22 8.75
C ALA A 154 -22.08 -1.46 8.84
N PRO A 155 -23.43 -1.29 8.82
CA PRO A 155 -24.37 -2.40 8.77
C PRO A 155 -24.10 -3.33 7.57
N ALA A 156 -24.24 -4.63 7.77
CA ALA A 156 -23.89 -5.63 6.74
C ALA A 156 -24.72 -5.44 5.45
N LEU A 157 -26.01 -5.19 5.59
CA LEU A 157 -26.89 -4.92 4.45
C LEU A 157 -26.49 -3.66 3.68
N PHE A 158 -26.09 -2.59 4.39
CA PHE A 158 -25.63 -1.36 3.75
C PHE A 158 -24.36 -1.60 2.93
N LYS A 159 -23.41 -2.38 3.46
CA LYS A 159 -22.21 -2.80 2.68
C LYS A 159 -22.62 -3.54 1.41
N ARG A 160 -23.58 -4.45 1.49
CA ARG A 160 -24.09 -5.19 0.33
C ARG A 160 -24.71 -4.27 -0.72
N LEU A 161 -25.46 -3.24 -0.29
CA LEU A 161 -25.99 -2.22 -1.20
C LEU A 161 -24.87 -1.43 -1.90
N LEU A 162 -23.84 -0.99 -1.16
CA LEU A 162 -22.68 -0.31 -1.76
C LEU A 162 -22.00 -1.17 -2.83
N ILE A 163 -21.88 -2.48 -2.59
CA ILE A 163 -21.31 -3.42 -3.58
C ILE A 163 -22.25 -3.58 -4.77
N ALA A 164 -23.55 -3.78 -4.54
CA ALA A 164 -24.53 -3.98 -5.61
C ALA A 164 -24.62 -2.78 -6.57
N PHE A 165 -24.54 -1.57 -6.04
CA PHE A 165 -24.54 -0.33 -6.82
C PHE A 165 -23.15 0.11 -7.28
N LYS A 166 -22.10 -0.69 -7.07
CA LYS A 166 -20.69 -0.33 -7.37
C LYS A 166 -20.26 1.02 -6.79
N ALA A 167 -20.85 1.43 -5.66
CA ALA A 167 -20.59 2.73 -5.03
C ALA A 167 -19.17 2.85 -4.41
N TYR A 168 -18.31 1.87 -4.61
CA TYR A 168 -16.88 1.89 -4.30
C TYR A 168 -16.03 2.40 -5.47
N ASN A 169 -16.54 2.32 -6.70
CA ASN A 169 -15.87 2.83 -7.90
C ASN A 169 -16.47 4.21 -8.25
N HIS A 170 -15.76 5.27 -7.91
CA HIS A 170 -16.25 6.64 -8.02
C HIS A 170 -16.00 7.28 -9.39
N TRP A 171 -15.19 6.65 -10.23
CA TRP A 171 -14.77 7.22 -11.51
C TRP A 171 -14.89 6.20 -12.62
N THR A 172 -15.28 6.65 -13.80
CA THR A 172 -15.15 5.92 -15.04
C THR A 172 -13.68 5.84 -15.46
N GLU A 173 -13.35 5.00 -16.42
CA GLU A 173 -12.00 4.88 -16.99
C GLU A 173 -11.48 6.22 -17.52
N ASN A 174 -12.29 6.92 -18.33
CA ASN A 174 -11.93 8.23 -18.87
C ASN A 174 -11.67 9.28 -17.77
N GLU A 175 -12.51 9.30 -16.72
CA GLU A 175 -12.30 10.21 -15.59
C GLU A 175 -11.01 9.89 -14.83
N ARG A 176 -10.64 8.60 -14.69
CA ARG A 176 -9.38 8.19 -14.07
C ARG A 176 -8.18 8.67 -14.89
N GLU A 177 -8.21 8.45 -16.20
CA GLU A 177 -7.15 8.93 -17.09
C GLU A 177 -7.00 10.46 -17.01
N GLU A 178 -8.11 11.21 -16.97
CA GLU A 178 -8.07 12.65 -16.82
C GLU A 178 -7.47 13.09 -15.47
N ILE A 179 -7.88 12.45 -14.37
CA ILE A 179 -7.34 12.71 -13.02
C ILE A 179 -5.84 12.41 -12.97
N VAL A 180 -5.39 11.27 -13.54
CA VAL A 180 -3.96 10.92 -13.62
C VAL A 180 -3.20 11.97 -14.43
N ARG A 181 -3.67 12.31 -15.62
CA ARG A 181 -3.05 13.33 -16.48
C ARG A 181 -2.94 14.68 -15.78
N ASP A 182 -3.99 15.10 -15.10
CA ASP A 182 -4.00 16.35 -14.34
C ASP A 182 -3.12 16.29 -13.10
N GLY A 183 -3.04 15.15 -12.45
CA GLY A 183 -2.13 14.90 -11.34
C GLY A 183 -0.67 15.07 -11.76
N ILE A 184 -0.27 14.43 -12.87
CA ILE A 184 1.09 14.52 -13.43
C ILE A 184 1.39 15.97 -13.89
N LYS A 185 0.43 16.68 -14.49
CA LYS A 185 0.60 18.10 -14.87
C LYS A 185 0.79 19.03 -13.67
N ARG A 186 0.09 18.78 -12.56
CA ARG A 186 0.18 19.59 -11.34
C ARG A 186 1.45 19.30 -10.54
N GLN A 187 2.11 18.18 -10.80
CA GLN A 187 3.33 17.76 -10.10
C GLN A 187 4.49 18.65 -10.52
N LYS A 188 4.72 19.72 -9.76
CA LYS A 188 5.91 20.57 -9.89
C LYS A 188 7.13 19.78 -9.42
N LEU A 189 8.22 19.94 -10.14
CA LEU A 189 9.50 19.34 -9.83
C LEU A 189 10.45 20.44 -9.36
N ASP A 190 10.97 20.32 -8.15
CA ASP A 190 11.88 21.30 -7.56
C ASP A 190 13.27 20.68 -7.40
N PHE A 191 14.21 21.22 -8.15
CA PHE A 191 15.61 20.81 -8.14
C PHE A 191 16.48 21.97 -7.64
N PRO A 192 17.57 21.72 -6.96
CA PRO A 192 18.51 22.77 -6.51
C PRO A 192 19.35 23.36 -7.64
N TYR A 193 19.05 23.01 -8.89
CA TYR A 193 19.69 23.44 -10.12
C TYR A 193 18.66 23.62 -11.24
N TYR A 194 19.10 24.15 -12.38
CA TYR A 194 18.22 24.31 -13.52
C TYR A 194 17.78 22.96 -14.08
N PHE A 195 16.46 22.76 -14.14
CA PHE A 195 15.81 21.60 -14.77
C PHE A 195 14.92 22.08 -15.92
N PRO A 196 15.02 21.51 -17.13
CA PRO A 196 14.38 22.07 -18.32
C PRO A 196 12.87 21.88 -18.36
N TYR A 197 12.30 20.98 -17.55
CA TYR A 197 10.89 20.66 -17.59
C TYR A 197 10.17 21.21 -16.37
N LYS A 198 9.09 21.99 -16.62
CA LYS A 198 8.31 22.64 -15.55
C LYS A 198 7.52 21.68 -14.64
N ASN A 199 7.26 20.47 -15.11
CA ASN A 199 6.51 19.42 -14.39
C ASN A 199 6.75 18.06 -15.03
N ALA A 200 6.30 16.98 -14.37
CA ALA A 200 6.45 15.61 -14.85
C ALA A 200 5.80 15.37 -16.21
N ALA A 201 4.64 15.98 -16.51
CA ALA A 201 3.98 15.84 -17.81
C ALA A 201 4.79 16.46 -18.97
N ALA A 202 5.47 17.58 -18.71
CA ALA A 202 6.35 18.19 -19.71
C ALA A 202 7.57 17.33 -19.99
N TRP A 203 8.12 16.68 -18.95
CA TRP A 203 9.21 15.74 -19.08
C TRP A 203 8.80 14.48 -19.84
N ASP A 204 7.72 13.81 -19.42
CA ASP A 204 7.14 12.64 -20.10
C ASP A 204 6.88 12.93 -21.59
N LYS A 205 6.26 14.07 -21.91
CA LYS A 205 6.01 14.48 -23.29
C LYS A 205 7.31 14.67 -24.08
N ALA A 206 8.32 15.29 -23.48
CA ALA A 206 9.60 15.54 -24.17
C ALA A 206 10.31 14.22 -24.51
N ILE A 207 10.27 13.23 -23.62
CA ILE A 207 10.81 11.89 -23.89
C ILE A 207 9.96 11.15 -24.92
N GLY A 208 8.63 11.12 -24.76
CA GLY A 208 7.71 10.41 -25.65
C GLY A 208 7.64 10.96 -27.07
N SER A 209 8.06 12.23 -27.30
CA SER A 209 8.12 12.86 -28.63
C SER A 209 9.50 12.79 -29.29
N GLN A 210 10.45 12.07 -28.71
CA GLN A 210 11.78 11.91 -29.34
C GLN A 210 11.67 10.97 -30.54
N ASP A 211 12.18 11.44 -31.67
CA ASP A 211 12.31 10.63 -32.89
C ASP A 211 13.41 9.58 -32.69
N HIS A 212 13.08 8.40 -32.23
CA HIS A 212 13.95 7.19 -32.16
C HIS A 212 15.47 7.41 -32.01
N LEU A 213 15.91 8.66 -31.77
CA LEU A 213 17.32 9.07 -31.63
C LEU A 213 17.49 9.80 -30.31
N TYR A 214 18.19 9.18 -29.36
CA TYR A 214 18.62 9.82 -28.13
C TYR A 214 20.15 9.97 -28.17
N ASN A 215 20.65 11.21 -28.01
CA ASN A 215 22.07 11.52 -28.09
C ASN A 215 22.78 11.00 -29.36
N GLY A 216 22.08 10.98 -30.52
CA GLY A 216 22.62 10.49 -31.78
C GLY A 216 22.64 8.96 -31.92
N GLN A 217 22.12 8.23 -30.96
CA GLN A 217 21.94 6.77 -31.01
C GLN A 217 20.47 6.40 -31.24
N GLN A 218 20.26 5.36 -32.03
CA GLN A 218 18.90 4.84 -32.26
C GLN A 218 18.40 4.19 -30.97
N VAL A 219 17.24 4.66 -30.48
CA VAL A 219 16.57 4.12 -29.29
C VAL A 219 15.31 3.40 -29.75
N SER A 220 15.06 2.20 -29.23
CA SER A 220 13.83 1.47 -29.54
C SER A 220 12.60 2.18 -28.95
N MET A 221 11.45 2.03 -29.62
CA MET A 221 10.17 2.54 -29.10
C MET A 221 9.87 1.99 -27.70
N ASP A 222 10.17 0.72 -27.45
CA ASP A 222 9.96 0.09 -26.13
C ASP A 222 10.77 0.79 -25.03
N THR A 223 11.99 1.21 -25.33
CA THR A 223 12.85 1.94 -24.39
C THR A 223 12.25 3.33 -24.06
N ILE A 224 11.72 4.03 -25.06
CA ILE A 224 11.04 5.33 -24.87
C ILE A 224 9.79 5.15 -23.98
N VAL A 225 8.96 4.17 -24.29
CA VAL A 225 7.76 3.83 -23.52
C VAL A 225 8.10 3.49 -22.08
N LEU A 226 9.12 2.64 -21.87
CA LEU A 226 9.59 2.29 -20.53
C LEU A 226 10.10 3.50 -19.75
N THR A 227 10.86 4.39 -20.43
CA THR A 227 11.34 5.65 -19.81
C THR A 227 10.17 6.53 -19.38
N CYS A 228 9.15 6.66 -20.23
CA CYS A 228 7.91 7.39 -19.89
C CYS A 228 7.18 6.76 -18.70
N HIS A 229 7.13 5.44 -18.59
CA HIS A 229 6.57 4.75 -17.42
C HIS A 229 7.36 5.07 -16.14
N TYR A 230 8.68 5.07 -16.19
CA TYR A 230 9.49 5.48 -15.02
C TYR A 230 9.23 6.93 -14.61
N ILE A 231 9.17 7.86 -15.57
CA ILE A 231 8.88 9.28 -15.28
C ILE A 231 7.50 9.40 -14.62
N LYS A 232 6.46 8.82 -15.18
CA LYS A 232 5.10 8.88 -14.61
C LYS A 232 5.03 8.26 -13.20
N SER A 233 5.77 7.19 -12.97
CA SER A 233 5.79 6.47 -11.70
C SER A 233 6.56 7.19 -10.60
N PHE A 234 7.62 7.94 -10.91
CA PHE A 234 8.56 8.45 -9.91
C PHE A 234 8.86 9.94 -9.97
N ALA A 235 8.46 10.67 -11.06
CA ALA A 235 8.67 12.11 -11.14
C ALA A 235 7.62 12.90 -10.36
N TYR A 236 7.65 12.78 -9.05
CA TYR A 236 6.80 13.51 -8.11
C TYR A 236 7.61 13.88 -6.86
N GLN A 237 7.11 14.87 -6.11
CA GLN A 237 7.62 15.22 -4.80
C GLN A 237 6.59 14.86 -3.73
N MET A 238 7.05 14.09 -2.76
CA MET A 238 6.20 13.66 -1.65
C MET A 238 5.83 14.84 -0.76
N SER A 239 4.55 14.93 -0.39
CA SER A 239 4.03 15.98 0.47
C SER A 239 3.04 15.42 1.50
N GLU A 240 2.73 16.23 2.51
CA GLU A 240 1.73 15.86 3.53
C GLU A 240 0.33 15.65 2.96
N ASP A 241 0.03 16.24 1.81
CA ASP A 241 -1.27 16.10 1.16
C ASP A 241 -1.44 14.80 0.40
N ASN A 242 -0.34 14.08 0.13
CA ASN A 242 -0.40 12.81 -0.56
C ASN A 242 -1.26 11.80 0.23
N PRO A 243 -2.26 11.14 -0.40
CA PRO A 243 -3.14 10.19 0.28
C PRO A 243 -2.38 9.04 0.97
N ARG A 244 -1.29 8.55 0.38
CA ARG A 244 -0.49 7.45 0.96
C ARG A 244 0.28 7.91 2.19
N VAL A 245 0.78 9.15 2.21
CA VAL A 245 1.39 9.75 3.42
C VAL A 245 0.37 9.81 4.55
N LYS A 246 -0.84 10.31 4.28
CA LYS A 246 -1.93 10.34 5.26
C LYS A 246 -2.29 8.94 5.78
N ASP A 247 -2.20 7.92 4.94
CA ASP A 247 -2.47 6.55 5.34
C ASP A 247 -1.34 5.96 6.18
N PHE A 248 -0.07 6.23 5.86
CA PHE A 248 1.06 5.88 6.74
C PHE A 248 0.97 6.58 8.10
N ASP A 249 0.55 7.84 8.16
CA ASP A 249 0.29 8.54 9.43
C ASP A 249 -0.76 7.83 10.29
N LYS A 250 -1.81 7.28 9.66
CA LYS A 250 -2.82 6.46 10.36
C LYS A 250 -2.23 5.15 10.88
N ILE A 251 -1.33 4.51 10.10
CA ILE A 251 -0.62 3.28 10.52
C ILE A 251 0.25 3.57 11.74
N VAL A 252 1.07 4.62 11.71
CA VAL A 252 1.92 5.04 12.84
C VAL A 252 1.09 5.26 14.11
N LYS A 253 0.01 6.04 14.00
CA LYS A 253 -0.91 6.29 15.11
C LYS A 253 -1.56 5.01 15.64
N LEU A 254 -1.89 4.07 14.75
CA LEU A 254 -2.50 2.79 15.12
C LEU A 254 -1.50 1.90 15.86
N CYS A 255 -0.29 1.72 15.34
CA CYS A 255 0.76 0.91 15.97
C CYS A 255 1.10 1.44 17.35
N LYS A 256 1.28 2.76 17.50
CA LYS A 256 1.46 3.41 18.82
C LYS A 256 0.35 3.05 19.82
N ARG A 257 -0.92 3.16 19.41
CA ARG A 257 -2.08 2.83 20.26
C ARG A 257 -2.17 1.36 20.63
N ARG A 258 -1.64 0.48 19.78
CA ARG A 258 -1.63 -0.97 19.98
C ARG A 258 -0.40 -1.45 20.77
N GLY A 259 0.59 -0.58 20.97
CA GLY A 259 1.88 -0.93 21.55
C GLY A 259 2.75 -1.79 20.65
N TRP A 260 2.55 -1.73 19.34
CA TRP A 260 3.32 -2.45 18.34
C TRP A 260 4.54 -1.65 17.90
N ARG A 261 5.71 -2.29 17.82
CA ARG A 261 6.87 -1.72 17.12
C ARG A 261 6.56 -1.65 15.64
N LEU A 262 6.76 -0.49 15.02
CA LEU A 262 6.56 -0.31 13.58
C LEU A 262 7.90 -0.20 12.87
N VAL A 263 8.04 -0.97 11.82
CA VAL A 263 9.16 -0.94 10.86
C VAL A 263 8.60 -0.61 9.48
N LEU A 264 9.06 0.47 8.88
CA LEU A 264 8.79 0.80 7.49
C LEU A 264 9.98 0.36 6.64
N HIS A 265 9.72 -0.47 5.66
CA HIS A 265 10.72 -0.98 4.74
C HIS A 265 10.48 -0.37 3.36
N ILE A 266 11.36 0.55 2.93
CA ILE A 266 11.33 1.11 1.56
C ILE A 266 11.85 0.04 0.62
N LEU A 267 11.04 -0.33 -0.37
CA LEU A 267 11.38 -1.33 -1.37
C LEU A 267 12.52 -0.85 -2.27
N PRO A 268 13.39 -1.76 -2.72
CA PRO A 268 14.34 -1.44 -3.79
C PRO A 268 13.64 -1.12 -5.10
N ASP A 269 14.11 -0.04 -5.74
CA ASP A 269 13.78 0.30 -7.11
C ASP A 269 14.96 -0.03 -8.02
N ASN A 270 14.73 -0.26 -9.32
CA ASN A 270 15.81 -0.53 -10.28
C ASN A 270 16.55 0.76 -10.64
N ILE A 271 17.33 1.28 -9.68
CA ILE A 271 18.07 2.55 -9.81
C ILE A 271 19.05 2.51 -10.97
N ASP A 272 19.70 1.38 -11.22
CA ASP A 272 20.67 1.23 -12.32
C ASP A 272 19.98 1.48 -13.67
N GLN A 273 18.81 0.87 -13.90
CA GLN A 273 18.03 1.03 -15.13
C GLN A 273 17.40 2.43 -15.23
N ILE A 274 16.83 2.92 -14.14
CA ILE A 274 16.23 4.26 -14.08
C ILE A 274 17.27 5.33 -14.42
N GLN A 275 18.47 5.23 -13.88
CA GLN A 275 19.57 6.17 -14.17
C GLN A 275 20.00 6.09 -15.63
N ALA A 276 20.05 4.90 -16.21
CA ALA A 276 20.42 4.71 -17.61
C ALA A 276 19.38 5.28 -18.59
N LEU A 277 18.09 5.16 -18.26
CA LEU A 277 16.98 5.53 -19.14
C LEU A 277 16.51 6.98 -18.95
N ALA A 278 16.24 7.38 -17.70
CA ALA A 278 15.65 8.67 -17.36
C ALA A 278 16.65 9.67 -16.77
N GLY A 279 17.89 9.24 -16.54
CA GLY A 279 18.98 10.09 -16.05
C GLY A 279 19.01 10.28 -14.52
N PRO A 280 20.01 11.02 -14.03
CA PRO A 280 20.25 11.22 -12.61
C PRO A 280 19.16 12.05 -11.92
N ASP A 281 18.44 12.89 -12.67
CA ASP A 281 17.40 13.76 -12.11
C ASP A 281 16.23 12.95 -11.52
N LEU A 282 15.80 11.88 -12.19
CA LEU A 282 14.76 11.01 -11.67
C LEU A 282 15.22 10.28 -10.39
N VAL A 283 16.46 9.77 -10.40
CA VAL A 283 17.07 9.15 -9.23
C VAL A 283 17.18 10.13 -8.06
N PHE A 284 17.46 11.40 -8.34
CA PHE A 284 17.49 12.45 -7.32
C PHE A 284 16.11 12.64 -6.65
N LEU A 285 15.04 12.73 -7.43
CA LEU A 285 13.67 12.82 -6.89
C LEU A 285 13.29 11.59 -6.05
N MET A 286 13.63 10.40 -6.52
CA MET A 286 13.38 9.16 -5.79
C MET A 286 14.11 9.15 -4.44
N LYS A 287 15.38 9.58 -4.39
CA LYS A 287 16.13 9.73 -3.15
C LYS A 287 15.54 10.78 -2.21
N GLN A 288 15.04 11.91 -2.77
CA GLN A 288 14.32 12.92 -1.97
C GLN A 288 13.07 12.31 -1.33
N ASN A 289 12.29 11.54 -2.08
CA ASN A 289 11.07 10.90 -1.59
C ASN A 289 11.36 9.84 -0.52
N ALA A 290 12.39 9.00 -0.71
CA ALA A 290 12.83 8.06 0.33
C ALA A 290 13.28 8.79 1.60
N ASN A 291 14.06 9.87 1.46
CA ASN A 291 14.50 10.69 2.59
C ASN A 291 13.33 11.40 3.29
N TYR A 292 12.27 11.76 2.57
CA TYR A 292 11.06 12.31 3.17
C TYR A 292 10.43 11.31 4.17
N ILE A 293 10.32 10.03 3.79
CA ILE A 293 9.81 8.96 4.67
C ILE A 293 10.69 8.81 5.91
N VAL A 294 12.01 8.75 5.73
CA VAL A 294 12.99 8.66 6.85
C VAL A 294 12.83 9.84 7.82
N LYS A 295 12.83 11.07 7.30
CA LYS A 295 12.74 12.29 8.10
C LYS A 295 11.38 12.47 8.77
N ARG A 296 10.30 12.01 8.14
CA ARG A 296 8.95 12.13 8.71
C ARG A 296 8.70 11.14 9.84
N TYR A 297 9.10 9.89 9.67
CA TYR A 297 8.70 8.80 10.58
C TYR A 297 9.78 8.41 11.59
N GLY A 298 11.07 8.54 11.25
CA GLY A 298 12.18 8.24 12.16
C GLY A 298 12.06 8.95 13.51
N PRO A 299 11.86 10.29 13.56
CA PRO A 299 11.70 11.02 14.81
C PRO A 299 10.47 10.62 15.64
N GLN A 300 9.53 9.90 15.03
CA GLN A 300 8.33 9.39 15.71
C GLN A 300 8.54 8.03 16.40
N GLY A 301 9.77 7.49 16.39
CA GLY A 301 10.12 6.19 16.96
C GLY A 301 9.81 5.02 16.00
N VAL A 302 9.71 5.29 14.71
CA VAL A 302 9.54 4.27 13.67
C VAL A 302 10.91 3.89 13.12
N THR A 303 11.23 2.59 13.09
CA THR A 303 12.41 2.10 12.37
C THR A 303 12.16 2.20 10.87
N VAL A 304 12.98 2.94 10.12
CA VAL A 304 12.85 3.04 8.66
C VAL A 304 14.07 2.38 8.01
N VAL A 305 13.84 1.27 7.33
CA VAL A 305 14.85 0.53 6.56
C VAL A 305 14.82 1.02 5.12
N ASN A 306 15.80 1.79 4.72
CA ASN A 306 15.87 2.31 3.36
C ASN A 306 16.68 1.36 2.46
N ASN A 307 15.98 0.48 1.77
CA ASN A 307 16.54 -0.50 0.86
C ASN A 307 16.53 -0.05 -0.62
N GLN A 308 16.24 1.22 -0.90
CA GLN A 308 16.01 1.72 -2.26
C GLN A 308 17.09 1.30 -3.29
N ASN A 309 18.35 1.15 -2.88
CA ASN A 309 19.49 0.90 -3.79
C ASN A 309 20.30 -0.37 -3.43
N ILE A 310 19.70 -1.34 -2.73
CA ILE A 310 20.44 -2.56 -2.34
C ILE A 310 20.38 -3.66 -3.39
N VAL A 311 19.40 -3.60 -4.31
CA VAL A 311 19.21 -4.60 -5.37
C VAL A 311 19.74 -4.04 -6.69
N ARG A 312 20.61 -4.78 -7.38
CA ARG A 312 21.17 -4.41 -8.68
C ARG A 312 20.24 -4.84 -9.83
N ASP A 313 20.35 -4.16 -10.97
CA ASP A 313 19.52 -4.39 -12.18
C ASP A 313 19.33 -5.88 -12.52
N ARG A 314 20.41 -6.68 -12.53
CA ARG A 314 20.37 -8.13 -12.81
C ARG A 314 19.50 -8.96 -11.86
N SER A 315 19.11 -8.41 -10.72
CA SER A 315 18.32 -9.08 -9.70
C SER A 315 16.84 -8.65 -9.71
N PHE A 316 16.47 -7.74 -10.64
CA PHE A 316 15.08 -7.48 -10.97
C PHE A 316 14.61 -8.47 -12.03
N ARG A 317 13.39 -8.96 -11.87
CA ARG A 317 12.78 -9.94 -12.78
C ARG A 317 12.18 -9.27 -14.00
N ASP A 318 11.23 -8.35 -13.78
CA ASP A 318 10.54 -7.63 -14.86
C ASP A 318 11.31 -6.34 -15.15
N ARG A 319 11.97 -6.29 -16.31
CA ARG A 319 12.84 -5.16 -16.68
C ARG A 319 12.24 -4.30 -17.79
N ASP A 320 11.09 -4.68 -18.28
CA ASP A 320 10.29 -4.02 -19.32
C ASP A 320 9.17 -3.13 -18.75
N PHE A 321 9.00 -3.17 -17.42
CA PHE A 321 8.04 -2.34 -16.69
C PHE A 321 8.58 -1.98 -15.29
N PRO A 322 8.25 -0.80 -14.72
CA PRO A 322 8.67 -0.43 -13.36
C PRO A 322 7.94 -1.29 -12.32
N THR A 323 8.57 -2.40 -11.94
CA THR A 323 8.08 -3.32 -10.91
C THR A 323 9.12 -3.55 -9.83
N GLU A 324 8.65 -3.89 -8.63
CA GLU A 324 9.48 -4.26 -7.50
C GLU A 324 9.48 -5.81 -7.35
N HIS A 325 9.77 -6.52 -8.46
CA HIS A 325 9.86 -7.98 -8.49
C HIS A 325 11.32 -8.44 -8.59
N TYR A 326 11.70 -9.33 -7.69
CA TYR A 326 13.10 -9.71 -7.50
C TYR A 326 13.30 -11.21 -7.70
N ASN A 327 14.49 -11.59 -8.24
CA ASN A 327 14.95 -12.97 -8.17
C ASN A 327 15.40 -13.31 -6.74
N GLN A 328 15.81 -14.56 -6.49
CA GLN A 328 16.20 -15.04 -5.16
C GLN A 328 17.31 -14.18 -4.51
N VAL A 329 18.26 -13.67 -5.30
CA VAL A 329 19.37 -12.85 -4.79
C VAL A 329 18.85 -11.51 -4.27
N GLY A 330 17.94 -10.88 -5.02
CA GLY A 330 17.31 -9.62 -4.58
C GLY A 330 16.44 -9.82 -3.35
N ARG A 331 15.62 -10.90 -3.31
CA ARG A 331 14.78 -11.20 -2.15
C ARG A 331 15.60 -11.48 -0.89
N GLN A 332 16.70 -12.24 -1.02
CA GLN A 332 17.60 -12.52 0.11
C GLN A 332 18.24 -11.24 0.63
N ALA A 333 18.79 -10.40 -0.26
CA ALA A 333 19.39 -9.12 0.15
C ALA A 333 18.42 -8.21 0.91
N ILE A 334 17.15 -8.20 0.51
CA ILE A 334 16.10 -7.46 1.22
C ILE A 334 15.85 -8.03 2.61
N ALA A 335 15.72 -9.37 2.71
CA ALA A 335 15.48 -10.04 3.99
C ALA A 335 16.64 -9.80 4.96
N ASP A 336 17.89 -9.91 4.49
CA ASP A 336 19.11 -9.67 5.27
C ASP A 336 19.16 -8.24 5.81
N ALA A 337 18.90 -7.25 4.95
CA ALA A 337 18.91 -5.83 5.34
C ALA A 337 17.81 -5.48 6.37
N ILE A 338 16.65 -6.13 6.30
CA ILE A 338 15.61 -5.97 7.32
C ILE A 338 16.06 -6.65 8.62
N ALA A 339 16.63 -7.85 8.54
CA ALA A 339 17.09 -8.60 9.70
C ALA A 339 18.16 -7.84 10.49
N GLU A 340 19.13 -7.23 9.81
CA GLU A 340 20.19 -6.40 10.42
C GLU A 340 19.60 -5.28 11.28
N GLN A 341 18.52 -4.63 10.82
CA GLN A 341 17.85 -3.56 11.57
C GLN A 341 16.98 -4.07 12.74
N LEU A 342 16.80 -5.37 12.84
CA LEU A 342 15.96 -6.04 13.84
C LEU A 342 16.75 -6.98 14.78
N GLU A 343 18.09 -6.95 14.73
CA GLU A 343 18.95 -7.79 15.58
C GLU A 343 18.67 -7.71 17.09
N ASP A 344 18.03 -6.62 17.54
CA ASP A 344 17.62 -6.44 18.94
C ASP A 344 16.38 -7.25 19.31
N LEU A 345 15.65 -7.83 18.37
CA LEU A 345 14.46 -8.65 18.66
C LEU A 345 14.84 -9.89 19.49
N ASP A 346 15.94 -10.55 19.16
CA ASP A 346 16.43 -11.71 19.92
C ASP A 346 17.21 -11.33 21.20
N LYS A 347 17.58 -10.02 21.33
CA LYS A 347 18.36 -9.52 22.48
C LYS A 347 17.48 -8.94 23.60
N ALA A 348 16.16 -8.80 23.39
CA ALA A 348 15.25 -8.22 24.39
C ALA A 348 15.02 -9.16 25.55
N PRO A 349 15.29 -8.76 26.82
CA PRO A 349 15.20 -9.64 27.98
C PRO A 349 13.75 -9.98 28.31
N SER A 350 13.60 -11.19 28.83
CA SER A 350 12.44 -11.78 29.51
C SER A 350 11.83 -10.93 30.68
N GLU A 351 12.11 -9.65 30.82
CA GLU A 351 11.69 -8.85 31.98
C GLU A 351 10.21 -8.41 31.98
N LYS A 352 9.50 -8.51 30.85
CA LYS A 352 8.08 -8.09 30.82
C LYS A 352 7.09 -9.13 31.32
N ASN A 353 7.52 -10.37 31.61
CA ASN A 353 6.61 -11.40 32.11
C ASN A 353 6.38 -11.34 33.64
N ASN A 354 7.17 -10.57 34.39
CA ASN A 354 7.01 -10.47 35.85
C ASN A 354 6.01 -9.39 36.31
N LEU A 355 5.51 -8.55 35.40
CA LEU A 355 4.53 -7.50 35.75
C LEU A 355 3.06 -7.87 35.43
N ARG A 356 2.80 -9.07 34.92
CA ARG A 356 1.43 -9.57 34.69
C ARG A 356 0.91 -10.55 35.75
N ASN A 357 1.73 -10.90 36.73
CA ASN A 357 1.39 -11.86 37.82
C ASN A 357 1.36 -11.23 39.21
N ASN A 358 1.25 -9.90 39.30
CA ASN A 358 0.97 -9.20 40.57
C ASN A 358 -0.32 -8.40 40.47
#